data_ba32d2fc43cbde5fb0f8fcf5594baf38
#
_entry.id   ba32d2fc43cbde5fb0f8fcf5594baf38
#
_cell.length_a   1.000
_cell.length_b   1.000
_cell.length_c   1.000
_cell.angle_alpha   90.00
_cell.angle_beta   90.00
_cell.angle_gamma   90.00
#
_symmetry.space_group_name_H-M   'P 1'
#
loop_
_entity.id
_entity.type
_entity.pdbx_description
1 polymer ?
#
loop_
_entity_poly.entity_id
_entity_poly.type
_entity_poly.pdbx_seq_one_letter_code
_entity_poly.pdbx_strand_id
1 'polypeptide(L)'
;MAISELRIALTVDDYEKAIAFYRDGLGLEAGDVWSGSGRAQVFGGGKANLEIFDYGYAKYVDEMEVGEKLSGPVRFAIQVADIRTALDRAIKHGGKLIHEPVETPWKDLNARVQAPDGMQVTLFQLAK
;
A
#
# COMPACT_ATOMS: atom_id res chain seq x y z
N MET A 1 -5.48 19.11 5.88
CA MET A 1 -6.14 17.84 5.52
C MET A 1 -5.62 16.74 6.41
N ALA A 2 -6.51 16.01 7.05
CA ALA A 2 -6.13 14.94 7.97
C ALA A 2 -5.92 13.62 7.21
N ILE A 3 -4.89 12.88 7.63
CA ILE A 3 -4.65 11.53 7.14
C ILE A 3 -5.37 10.56 8.08
N SER A 4 -6.25 9.74 7.54
CA SER A 4 -7.03 8.78 8.33
C SER A 4 -6.23 7.53 8.68
N GLU A 5 -5.36 7.10 7.77
CA GLU A 5 -4.56 5.89 7.98
C GLU A 5 -3.29 5.94 7.14
N LEU A 6 -2.20 5.48 7.71
CA LEU A 6 -0.94 5.25 7.00
C LEU A 6 -0.67 3.75 6.98
N ARG A 7 -0.37 3.20 5.81
CA ARG A 7 0.01 1.79 5.65
C ARG A 7 1.42 1.71 5.12
N ILE A 8 2.22 0.84 5.73
CA ILE A 8 3.57 0.52 5.27
C ILE A 8 3.56 -0.93 4.79
N ALA A 9 3.98 -1.16 3.55
CA ALA A 9 3.98 -2.49 2.96
C ALA A 9 5.42 -2.97 2.77
N LEU A 10 5.75 -4.11 3.37
CA LEU A 10 7.04 -4.76 3.19
C LEU A 10 6.88 -5.94 2.25
N THR A 11 7.77 -6.05 1.26
CA THR A 11 7.83 -7.21 0.38
C THR A 11 8.98 -8.09 0.86
N VAL A 12 8.67 -9.35 1.14
CA VAL A 12 9.65 -10.28 1.74
C VAL A 12 9.82 -11.52 0.87
N ASP A 13 11.00 -12.13 0.93
CA ASP A 13 11.30 -13.35 0.17
C ASP A 13 10.71 -14.60 0.83
N ASP A 14 10.81 -14.70 2.14
CA ASP A 14 10.26 -15.83 2.91
C ASP A 14 9.06 -15.35 3.71
N TYR A 15 7.89 -15.49 3.12
CA TYR A 15 6.65 -14.98 3.69
C TYR A 15 6.32 -15.64 5.04
N GLU A 16 6.37 -16.98 5.12
CA GLU A 16 6.03 -17.70 6.35
C GLU A 16 6.95 -17.31 7.52
N LYS A 17 8.23 -17.16 7.23
CA LYS A 17 9.22 -16.79 8.24
C LYS A 17 9.01 -15.36 8.72
N ALA A 18 8.70 -14.43 7.81
CA ALA A 18 8.40 -13.05 8.15
C ALA A 18 7.14 -12.96 9.01
N ILE A 19 6.07 -13.67 8.64
CA ILE A 19 4.83 -13.67 9.39
C ILE A 19 5.06 -14.21 10.81
N ALA A 20 5.78 -15.33 10.95
CA ALA A 20 6.10 -15.89 12.26
C ALA A 20 6.87 -14.89 13.12
N PHE A 21 7.84 -14.18 12.53
CA PHE A 21 8.60 -13.18 13.27
C PHE A 21 7.72 -12.02 13.75
N TYR A 22 6.94 -11.42 12.86
CA TYR A 22 6.13 -10.24 13.23
C TYR A 22 4.95 -10.60 14.12
N ARG A 23 4.28 -11.71 13.87
CA ARG A 23 3.14 -12.15 14.67
C ARG A 23 3.58 -12.78 15.98
N ASP A 24 4.43 -13.82 15.90
CA ASP A 24 4.78 -14.63 17.08
C ASP A 24 6.00 -14.07 17.81
N GLY A 25 6.98 -13.54 17.08
CA GLY A 25 8.18 -12.97 17.65
C GLY A 25 7.96 -11.60 18.26
N LEU A 26 7.28 -10.69 17.54
CA LEU A 26 7.04 -9.32 18.01
C LEU A 26 5.67 -9.14 18.65
N GLY A 27 4.74 -10.06 18.44
CA GLY A 27 3.41 -9.99 19.03
C GLY A 27 2.47 -8.98 18.35
N LEU A 28 2.71 -8.65 17.09
CA LEU A 28 1.79 -7.78 16.37
C LEU A 28 0.47 -8.50 16.14
N GLU A 29 -0.63 -7.76 16.27
CA GLU A 29 -1.96 -8.34 16.11
C GLU A 29 -2.25 -8.58 14.62
N ALA A 30 -2.47 -9.85 14.27
CA ALA A 30 -2.79 -10.22 12.90
C ALA A 30 -4.24 -9.83 12.59
N GLY A 31 -4.42 -9.12 11.49
CA GLY A 31 -5.72 -8.70 10.98
C GLY A 31 -6.07 -9.45 9.71
N ASP A 32 -6.50 -8.72 8.69
CA ASP A 32 -6.94 -9.30 7.43
C ASP A 32 -5.83 -10.04 6.70
N VAL A 33 -6.21 -11.10 6.00
CA VAL A 33 -5.34 -11.82 5.07
C VAL A 33 -5.91 -11.59 3.67
N TRP A 34 -5.05 -11.13 2.76
CA TRP A 34 -5.43 -10.91 1.37
C TRP A 34 -4.72 -11.93 0.49
N SER A 35 -5.41 -12.41 -0.53
CA SER A 35 -4.84 -13.36 -1.48
C SER A 35 -5.24 -13.00 -2.91
N GLY A 36 -4.50 -13.55 -3.85
CA GLY A 36 -4.67 -13.32 -5.27
C GLY A 36 -3.54 -14.07 -5.97
N SER A 37 -2.68 -13.35 -6.71
CA SER A 37 -1.47 -13.96 -7.27
C SER A 37 -0.36 -14.18 -6.24
N GLY A 38 -0.65 -13.96 -4.97
CA GLY A 38 0.24 -14.12 -3.84
C GLY A 38 -0.52 -13.91 -2.55
N ARG A 39 0.18 -13.60 -1.47
CA ARG A 39 -0.42 -13.45 -0.13
C ARG A 39 0.03 -12.17 0.53
N ALA A 40 -0.85 -11.59 1.34
CA ALA A 40 -0.54 -10.44 2.17
C ALA A 40 -1.19 -10.60 3.54
N GLN A 41 -0.45 -10.30 4.60
CA GLN A 41 -0.96 -10.25 5.96
C GLN A 41 -0.93 -8.81 6.44
N VAL A 42 -2.04 -8.33 6.98
CA VAL A 42 -2.12 -7.01 7.60
C VAL A 42 -1.92 -7.16 9.10
N PHE A 43 -1.10 -6.28 9.67
CA PHE A 43 -0.94 -6.18 11.11
C PHE A 43 -1.45 -4.81 11.55
N GLY A 44 -2.39 -4.79 12.49
CA GLY A 44 -2.97 -3.57 13.01
C GLY A 44 -2.11 -2.92 14.07
N GLY A 45 -2.13 -1.60 14.10
CA GLY A 45 -1.39 -0.82 15.09
C GLY A 45 -2.05 0.56 15.29
N GLY A 46 -3.34 0.60 15.57
CA GLY A 46 -4.05 1.86 15.68
C GLY A 46 -4.25 2.51 14.31
N LYS A 47 -3.70 3.71 14.12
CA LYS A 47 -3.83 4.44 12.85
C LYS A 47 -2.75 4.09 11.83
N ALA A 48 -1.82 3.23 12.18
CA ALA A 48 -0.79 2.74 11.28
C ALA A 48 -0.82 1.22 11.25
N ASN A 49 -0.81 0.65 10.05
CA ASN A 49 -0.81 -0.80 9.85
C ASN A 49 0.47 -1.21 9.13
N LEU A 50 0.97 -2.39 9.45
CA LEU A 50 2.06 -3.00 8.71
C LEU A 50 1.46 -4.08 7.82
N GLU A 51 1.75 -4.01 6.50
CA GLU A 51 1.34 -5.01 5.53
C GLU A 51 2.57 -5.78 5.07
N ILE A 52 2.47 -7.09 5.03
CA ILE A 52 3.55 -7.95 4.55
C ILE A 52 3.06 -8.64 3.29
N PHE A 53 3.74 -8.42 2.18
CA PHE A 53 3.43 -9.01 0.88
C PHE A 53 4.51 -10.01 0.50
N ASP A 54 4.13 -11.12 -0.12
CA ASP A 54 5.12 -11.87 -0.89
C ASP A 54 5.31 -11.18 -2.25
N TYR A 55 6.29 -11.64 -3.03
CA TYR A 55 6.58 -11.00 -4.32
C TYR A 55 5.38 -11.06 -5.28
N GLY A 56 4.68 -12.18 -5.31
CA GLY A 56 3.53 -12.35 -6.20
C GLY A 56 2.43 -11.34 -5.91
N TYR A 57 2.13 -11.11 -4.64
CA TYR A 57 1.11 -10.12 -4.26
C TYR A 57 1.58 -8.70 -4.53
N ALA A 58 2.85 -8.39 -4.27
CA ALA A 58 3.41 -7.07 -4.57
C ALA A 58 3.32 -6.77 -6.07
N LYS A 59 3.63 -7.76 -6.91
CA LYS A 59 3.51 -7.64 -8.36
C LYS A 59 2.06 -7.44 -8.79
N TYR A 60 1.13 -8.20 -8.21
CA TYR A 60 -0.30 -8.08 -8.49
C TYR A 60 -0.82 -6.67 -8.21
N VAL A 61 -0.48 -6.11 -7.04
CA VAL A 61 -0.92 -4.76 -6.68
C VAL A 61 -0.34 -3.71 -7.64
N ASP A 62 0.96 -3.80 -7.94
CA ASP A 62 1.60 -2.86 -8.87
C ASP A 62 1.00 -2.95 -10.27
N GLU A 63 0.77 -4.15 -10.78
CA GLU A 63 0.17 -4.33 -12.11
C GLU A 63 -1.24 -3.73 -12.16
N MET A 64 -2.01 -3.91 -11.09
CA MET A 64 -3.36 -3.36 -10.99
C MET A 64 -3.35 -1.83 -10.92
N GLU A 65 -2.43 -1.23 -10.16
CA GLU A 65 -2.39 0.22 -9.95
C GLU A 65 -1.66 0.97 -11.06
N VAL A 66 -0.57 0.43 -11.59
CA VAL A 66 0.30 1.16 -12.51
C VAL A 66 0.66 0.39 -13.78
N GLY A 67 0.20 -0.84 -13.93
CA GLY A 67 0.39 -1.65 -15.13
C GLY A 67 1.68 -2.48 -15.16
N GLU A 68 2.59 -2.29 -14.22
CA GLU A 68 3.86 -3.02 -14.17
C GLU A 68 4.42 -3.07 -12.75
N LYS A 69 5.34 -4.00 -12.47
CA LYS A 69 6.03 -4.07 -11.18
C LYS A 69 6.98 -2.89 -11.07
N LEU A 70 6.72 -2.00 -10.13
CA LEU A 70 7.46 -0.74 -9.98
C LEU A 70 7.97 -0.51 -8.55
N SER A 71 7.23 -0.95 -7.53
CA SER A 71 7.58 -0.70 -6.14
C SER A 71 8.82 -1.48 -5.70
N GLY A 72 9.64 -0.83 -4.87
CA GLY A 72 10.73 -1.49 -4.16
C GLY A 72 10.22 -2.33 -2.99
N PRO A 73 11.13 -2.74 -2.07
CA PRO A 73 10.75 -3.59 -0.93
C PRO A 73 9.86 -2.89 0.09
N VAL A 74 9.84 -1.56 0.11
CA VAL A 74 8.98 -0.78 1.01
C VAL A 74 8.15 0.19 0.18
N ARG A 75 6.87 0.30 0.51
CA ARG A 75 5.95 1.22 -0.14
C ARG A 75 4.99 1.79 0.91
N PHE A 76 4.67 3.07 0.80
CA PHE A 76 3.64 3.69 1.64
C PHE A 76 2.29 3.68 0.95
N ALA A 77 1.23 3.54 1.73
CA ALA A 77 -0.13 3.76 1.28
C ALA A 77 -0.82 4.68 2.29
N ILE A 78 -1.42 5.75 1.79
CA ILE A 78 -2.04 6.79 2.63
C ILE A 78 -3.52 6.88 2.27
N GLN A 79 -4.38 6.69 3.27
CA GLN A 79 -5.81 6.84 3.09
C GLN A 79 -6.18 8.32 3.15
N VAL A 80 -6.93 8.78 2.14
CA VAL A 80 -7.38 10.17 2.04
C VAL A 80 -8.89 10.22 1.86
N ALA A 81 -9.48 11.36 2.22
CA ALA A 81 -10.92 11.55 2.10
C ALA A 81 -11.33 11.83 0.65
N ASP A 82 -10.50 12.58 -0.09
CA ASP A 82 -10.75 12.95 -1.49
C ASP A 82 -9.46 12.76 -2.28
N ILE A 83 -9.46 11.73 -3.12
CA ILE A 83 -8.23 11.33 -3.84
C ILE A 83 -7.78 12.36 -4.87
N ARG A 84 -8.70 13.07 -5.53
CA ARG A 84 -8.32 14.08 -6.50
C ARG A 84 -7.62 15.26 -5.84
N THR A 85 -8.17 15.75 -4.75
CA THR A 85 -7.56 16.85 -3.98
C THR A 85 -6.18 16.45 -3.46
N ALA A 86 -6.07 15.23 -2.90
CA ALA A 86 -4.81 14.74 -2.35
C ALA A 86 -3.75 14.56 -3.44
N LEU A 87 -4.14 14.02 -4.60
CA LEU A 87 -3.25 13.80 -5.74
C LEU A 87 -2.71 15.13 -6.28
N ASP A 88 -3.60 16.10 -6.50
CA ASP A 88 -3.20 17.41 -7.02
C ASP A 88 -2.24 18.11 -6.05
N ARG A 89 -2.49 17.97 -4.76
CA ARG A 89 -1.61 18.54 -3.72
C ARG A 89 -0.24 17.87 -3.72
N ALA A 90 -0.20 16.54 -3.82
CA ALA A 90 1.06 15.81 -3.87
C ALA A 90 1.90 16.23 -5.09
N ILE A 91 1.28 16.36 -6.26
CA ILE A 91 1.95 16.76 -7.48
C ILE A 91 2.45 18.20 -7.37
N LYS A 92 1.64 19.11 -6.83
CA LYS A 92 2.01 20.50 -6.63
C LYS A 92 3.27 20.65 -5.77
N HIS A 93 3.47 19.75 -4.82
CA HIS A 93 4.58 19.81 -3.87
C HIS A 93 5.73 18.83 -4.19
N GLY A 94 5.91 18.50 -5.47
CA GLY A 94 7.09 17.76 -5.93
C GLY A 94 6.87 16.29 -6.23
N GLY A 95 5.68 15.78 -6.04
CA GLY A 95 5.35 14.40 -6.41
C GLY A 95 5.27 14.25 -7.93
N LYS A 96 5.68 13.08 -8.41
CA LYS A 96 5.52 12.71 -9.82
C LYS A 96 4.31 11.79 -9.94
N LEU A 97 3.38 12.14 -10.84
CA LEU A 97 2.24 11.27 -11.12
C LEU A 97 2.74 10.00 -11.82
N ILE A 98 2.49 8.84 -11.23
CA ILE A 98 2.79 7.54 -11.83
C ILE A 98 1.54 6.99 -12.48
N HIS A 99 0.39 7.07 -11.80
CA HIS A 99 -0.87 6.63 -12.38
C HIS A 99 -2.05 7.38 -11.77
N GLU A 100 -2.99 7.75 -12.62
CA GLU A 100 -4.27 8.34 -12.23
C GLU A 100 -5.09 7.36 -11.38
N PRO A 101 -6.10 7.85 -10.62
CA PRO A 101 -6.94 6.95 -9.84
C PRO A 101 -7.59 5.86 -10.67
N VAL A 102 -7.52 4.63 -10.15
CA VAL A 102 -8.19 3.45 -10.70
C VAL A 102 -9.07 2.83 -9.63
N GLU A 103 -10.16 2.22 -10.04
CA GLU A 103 -11.00 1.46 -9.13
C GLU A 103 -10.41 0.06 -8.95
N THR A 104 -10.20 -0.32 -7.69
CA THR A 104 -9.67 -1.65 -7.37
C THR A 104 -10.78 -2.70 -7.42
N PRO A 105 -10.44 -4.01 -7.48
CA PRO A 105 -11.45 -5.07 -7.41
C PRO A 105 -12.32 -5.00 -6.14
N TRP A 106 -11.80 -4.43 -5.05
CA TRP A 106 -12.55 -4.25 -3.80
C TRP A 106 -13.23 -2.89 -3.71
N LYS A 107 -13.30 -2.16 -4.82
CA LYS A 107 -14.09 -0.93 -5.00
C LYS A 107 -13.53 0.34 -4.38
N ASP A 108 -12.29 0.31 -3.91
CA ASP A 108 -11.59 1.53 -3.50
C ASP A 108 -11.02 2.24 -4.72
N LEU A 109 -10.68 3.51 -4.58
CA LEU A 109 -9.94 4.27 -5.59
C LEU A 109 -8.49 4.35 -5.16
N ASN A 110 -7.56 3.93 -6.01
CA ASN A 110 -6.13 4.00 -5.75
C ASN A 110 -5.42 4.79 -6.83
N ALA A 111 -4.52 5.69 -6.45
CA ALA A 111 -3.62 6.41 -7.34
C ALA A 111 -2.19 6.17 -6.89
N ARG A 112 -1.25 6.35 -7.78
CA ARG A 112 0.18 6.17 -7.46
C ARG A 112 0.95 7.45 -7.78
N VAL A 113 1.73 7.91 -6.79
CA VAL A 113 2.69 8.99 -6.96
C VAL A 113 4.07 8.52 -6.53
N GLN A 114 5.10 9.15 -7.08
CA GLN A 114 6.46 8.92 -6.65
C GLN A 114 6.95 10.15 -5.90
N ALA A 115 7.44 9.96 -4.68
CA ALA A 115 8.03 11.03 -3.90
C ALA A 115 9.35 11.48 -4.54
N PRO A 116 9.85 12.69 -4.22
CA PRO A 116 11.11 13.19 -4.79
C PRO A 116 12.31 12.27 -4.55
N ASP A 117 12.30 11.48 -3.48
CA ASP A 117 13.35 10.53 -3.14
C ASP A 117 13.19 9.16 -3.82
N GLY A 118 12.16 8.99 -4.65
CA GLY A 118 11.90 7.74 -5.36
C GLY A 118 10.91 6.80 -4.68
N MET A 119 10.48 7.12 -3.46
CA MET A 119 9.51 6.28 -2.75
C MET A 119 8.18 6.22 -3.50
N GLN A 120 7.69 5.01 -3.73
CA GLN A 120 6.36 4.80 -4.30
C GLN A 120 5.31 4.97 -3.21
N VAL A 121 4.30 5.78 -3.49
CA VAL A 121 3.22 6.08 -2.54
C VAL A 121 1.88 5.84 -3.22
N THR A 122 1.08 4.96 -2.63
CA THR A 122 -0.32 4.81 -3.03
C THR A 122 -1.18 5.78 -2.23
N LEU A 123 -1.98 6.59 -2.92
CA LEU A 123 -3.07 7.33 -2.28
C LEU A 123 -4.34 6.51 -2.51
N PHE A 124 -5.11 6.27 -1.45
CA PHE A 124 -6.34 5.49 -1.61
C PHE A 124 -7.51 6.13 -0.88
N GLN A 125 -8.67 5.99 -1.51
CA GLN A 125 -9.94 6.46 -0.97
C GLN A 125 -10.87 5.26 -0.88
N LEU A 126 -11.38 5.00 0.32
CA LEU A 126 -12.23 3.83 0.54
C LEU A 126 -13.57 3.97 -0.18
N ALA A 127 -14.12 2.85 -0.60
CA ALA A 127 -15.49 2.78 -1.10
C ALA A 127 -16.46 3.27 -0.03
N LYS A 128 -17.50 3.94 -0.45
CA LYS A 128 -18.54 4.44 0.46
C LYS A 128 -19.63 3.40 0.66
#